data_01d91fa65e6f8e2143296c496838e5e6
#
_entry.id   01d91fa65e6f8e2143296c496838e5e6
#
_cell.length_a   1.000
_cell.length_b   1.000
_cell.length_c   1.000
_cell.angle_alpha   90.00
_cell.angle_beta   90.00
_cell.angle_gamma   90.00
#
_symmetry.space_group_name_H-M   'P 1'
#
loop_
_entity.id
_entity.type
_entity.pdbx_description
1 polymer ?
#
loop_
_entity_poly.entity_id
_entity_poly.type
_entity_poly.pdbx_seq_one_letter_code
_entity_poly.pdbx_strand_id
1 'polypeptide(L)'
;MVRSVVAGICIAYIDNVPNVLLGLKPSGQWEFPGGKVEAGETNEEALEREWVEELDAFANVKGYYTQVETDEYDIQFYLVELNDGWLDIGEPIAKEHVDVRWVAIGDLDKYQMLDTNTLVAELLQDDYL
;
A
#
# COMPACT_ATOMS: atom_id res chain seq x y z
N MET A 1 21.83 -0.04 -10.95
CA MET A 1 20.89 1.09 -11.04
C MET A 1 19.68 0.81 -10.16
N VAL A 2 19.36 1.76 -9.28
CA VAL A 2 18.25 1.61 -8.35
C VAL A 2 16.94 1.98 -9.06
N ARG A 3 15.89 1.19 -8.85
CA ARG A 3 14.58 1.45 -9.42
C ARG A 3 13.68 2.13 -8.40
N SER A 4 12.99 3.16 -8.83
CA SER A 4 12.03 3.87 -7.97
C SER A 4 10.71 3.13 -7.93
N VAL A 5 10.25 2.83 -6.73
CA VAL A 5 8.98 2.14 -6.48
C VAL A 5 8.19 2.96 -5.47
N VAL A 6 6.89 2.98 -5.63
CA VAL A 6 5.98 3.65 -4.69
C VAL A 6 4.96 2.65 -4.16
N ALA A 7 4.56 2.83 -2.92
CA ALA A 7 3.55 2.00 -2.30
C ALA A 7 2.62 2.85 -1.44
N GLY A 8 1.36 2.46 -1.36
CA GLY A 8 0.34 3.21 -0.64
C GLY A 8 -0.10 2.52 0.64
N ILE A 9 -0.15 3.30 1.71
CA ILE A 9 -0.65 2.86 3.02
C ILE A 9 -2.00 3.55 3.23
N CYS A 10 -3.05 2.79 3.09
CA CYS A 10 -4.41 3.28 3.30
C CYS A 10 -4.91 2.78 4.63
N ILE A 11 -5.16 3.69 5.56
CA ILE A 11 -5.60 3.36 6.90
C ILE A 11 -7.08 3.68 7.03
N ALA A 12 -7.85 2.71 7.51
CA ALA A 12 -9.26 2.87 7.82
C ALA A 12 -9.53 2.34 9.22
N TYR A 13 -10.38 3.06 9.96
CA TYR A 13 -10.79 2.60 11.28
C TYR A 13 -12.07 1.78 11.13
N ILE A 14 -11.97 0.50 11.47
CA ILE A 14 -13.08 -0.45 11.40
C ILE A 14 -13.35 -0.88 12.85
N ASP A 15 -14.56 -0.59 13.34
CA ASP A 15 -14.93 -0.82 14.74
C ASP A 15 -13.92 -0.20 15.73
N ASN A 16 -13.47 1.03 15.41
CA ASN A 16 -12.50 1.80 16.18
C ASN A 16 -11.08 1.19 16.22
N VAL A 17 -10.79 0.26 15.31
CA VAL A 17 -9.48 -0.38 15.19
C VAL A 17 -8.83 0.07 13.89
N PRO A 18 -7.57 0.56 13.92
CA PRO A 18 -6.89 0.95 12.69
C PRO A 18 -6.53 -0.27 11.85
N ASN A 19 -6.97 -0.26 10.60
CA ASN A 19 -6.71 -1.29 9.61
C ASN A 19 -5.96 -0.69 8.43
N VAL A 20 -5.19 -1.52 7.75
CA VAL A 20 -4.46 -1.13 6.55
C VAL A 20 -4.79 -2.09 5.41
N LEU A 21 -4.82 -1.57 4.19
CA LEU A 21 -5.11 -2.38 3.00
C LEU A 21 -3.85 -3.09 2.53
N LEU A 22 -3.93 -4.41 2.39
CA LEU A 22 -2.83 -5.24 1.88
C LEU A 22 -3.30 -6.04 0.66
N GLY A 23 -2.38 -6.30 -0.26
CA GLY A 23 -2.60 -7.18 -1.39
C GLY A 23 -1.75 -8.43 -1.28
N LEU A 24 -2.34 -9.59 -1.63
CA LEU A 24 -1.63 -10.87 -1.64
C LEU A 24 -1.08 -11.14 -3.03
N LYS A 25 0.23 -11.25 -3.13
CA LYS A 25 0.91 -11.57 -4.39
C LYS A 25 0.77 -13.06 -4.72
N PRO A 26 0.87 -13.44 -5.99
CA PRO A 26 0.90 -14.86 -6.36
C PRO A 26 1.99 -15.66 -5.65
N SER A 27 3.06 -15.00 -5.19
CA SER A 27 4.13 -15.64 -4.42
C SER A 27 3.70 -16.07 -3.01
N GLY A 28 2.53 -15.63 -2.55
CA GLY A 28 2.06 -15.91 -1.19
C GLY A 28 2.45 -14.85 -0.17
N GLN A 29 3.11 -13.79 -0.61
CA GLN A 29 3.51 -12.70 0.28
C GLN A 29 2.56 -11.52 0.16
N TRP A 30 2.32 -10.86 1.28
CA TRP A 30 1.48 -9.66 1.36
C TRP A 30 2.31 -8.40 1.19
N GLU A 31 1.71 -7.36 0.62
CA GLU A 31 2.38 -6.08 0.39
C GLU A 31 1.42 -4.91 0.49
N PHE A 32 1.99 -3.72 0.71
CA PHE A 32 1.26 -2.47 0.49
C PHE A 32 1.20 -2.26 -1.02
N PRO A 33 0.00 -2.04 -1.59
CA PRO A 33 -0.14 -1.95 -3.06
C PRO A 33 0.62 -0.76 -3.65
N GLY A 34 1.22 -0.99 -4.80
CA GLY A 34 1.98 0.02 -5.53
C GLY A 34 2.76 -0.60 -6.67
N GLY A 35 3.75 0.11 -7.16
CA GLY A 35 4.55 -0.37 -8.27
C GLY A 35 5.63 0.60 -8.69
N LYS A 36 6.21 0.36 -9.84
CA LYS A 36 7.34 1.13 -10.37
C LYS A 36 6.88 2.49 -10.88
N VAL A 37 7.72 3.50 -10.64
CA VAL A 37 7.53 4.82 -11.21
C VAL A 37 8.03 4.80 -12.65
N GLU A 38 7.18 5.20 -13.58
CA GLU A 38 7.55 5.26 -15.00
C GLU A 38 8.16 6.61 -15.35
N ALA A 39 8.90 6.64 -16.46
CA ALA A 39 9.54 7.87 -16.91
C ALA A 39 8.49 8.99 -17.13
N GLY A 40 8.77 10.17 -16.60
CA GLY A 40 7.88 11.31 -16.73
C GLY A 40 6.79 11.40 -15.66
N GLU A 41 6.68 10.41 -14.79
CA GLU A 41 5.71 10.42 -13.69
C GLU A 41 6.35 10.97 -12.41
N THR A 42 5.55 11.69 -11.63
CA THR A 42 5.90 11.92 -10.22
C THR A 42 5.57 10.65 -9.42
N ASN A 43 6.08 10.56 -8.20
CA ASN A 43 5.75 9.44 -7.31
C ASN A 43 4.24 9.36 -7.06
N GLU A 44 3.60 10.49 -6.84
CA GLU A 44 2.16 10.56 -6.59
C GLU A 44 1.35 10.10 -7.79
N GLU A 45 1.75 10.52 -8.99
CA GLU A 45 1.09 10.09 -10.23
C GLU A 45 1.23 8.58 -10.45
N ALA A 46 2.41 8.04 -10.19
CA ALA A 46 2.65 6.61 -10.31
C ALA A 46 1.77 5.82 -9.34
N LEU A 47 1.66 6.29 -8.10
CA LEU A 47 0.87 5.62 -7.09
C LEU A 47 -0.63 5.64 -7.44
N GLU A 48 -1.13 6.79 -7.90
CA GLU A 48 -2.52 6.90 -8.36
C GLU A 48 -2.80 5.93 -9.51
N ARG A 49 -1.90 5.87 -10.49
CA ARG A 49 -2.03 4.95 -11.63
C ARG A 49 -2.02 3.49 -11.19
N GLU A 50 -1.06 3.11 -10.34
CA GLU A 50 -0.92 1.72 -9.88
C GLU A 50 -2.16 1.26 -9.11
N TRP A 51 -2.74 2.12 -8.29
CA TRP A 51 -3.93 1.76 -7.52
C TRP A 51 -5.16 1.56 -8.41
N VAL A 52 -5.30 2.35 -9.48
CA VAL A 52 -6.36 2.11 -10.46
C VAL A 52 -6.15 0.78 -11.16
N GLU A 53 -4.91 0.50 -11.59
CA GLU A 53 -4.58 -0.73 -12.31
C GLU A 53 -4.73 -1.97 -11.44
N GLU A 54 -4.28 -1.92 -10.19
CA GLU A 54 -4.25 -3.08 -9.31
C GLU A 54 -5.53 -3.30 -8.52
N LEU A 55 -6.22 -2.23 -8.13
CA LEU A 55 -7.30 -2.27 -7.15
C LEU A 55 -8.61 -1.68 -7.67
N ASP A 56 -8.61 -1.10 -8.86
CA ASP A 56 -9.76 -0.37 -9.39
C ASP A 56 -10.22 0.71 -8.40
N ALA A 57 -9.26 1.37 -7.75
CA ALA A 57 -9.51 2.34 -6.70
C ALA A 57 -8.78 3.65 -6.98
N PHE A 58 -9.43 4.76 -6.63
CA PHE A 58 -8.86 6.10 -6.79
C PHE A 58 -8.21 6.51 -5.47
N ALA A 59 -6.88 6.43 -5.41
CA ALA A 59 -6.11 6.83 -4.25
C ALA A 59 -5.88 8.34 -4.26
N ASN A 60 -6.14 8.98 -3.14
CA ASN A 60 -5.79 10.36 -2.91
C ASN A 60 -4.55 10.38 -2.02
N VAL A 61 -3.41 10.76 -2.59
CA VAL A 61 -2.12 10.74 -1.87
C VAL A 61 -2.08 11.89 -0.88
N LYS A 62 -1.92 11.59 0.40
CA LYS A 62 -1.96 12.58 1.46
C LYS A 62 -0.59 13.05 1.92
N GLY A 63 0.41 12.19 1.88
CA GLY A 63 1.75 12.58 2.24
C GLY A 63 2.72 11.41 2.33
N TYR A 64 4.00 11.76 2.32
CA TYR A 64 5.10 10.83 2.46
C TYR A 64 5.12 10.25 3.89
N TYR A 65 5.31 8.94 4.00
CA TYR A 65 5.38 8.27 5.30
C TYR A 65 6.80 7.82 5.62
N THR A 66 7.38 6.97 4.78
CA THR A 66 8.75 6.47 5.00
C THR A 66 9.34 5.93 3.71
N GLN A 67 10.59 5.52 3.79
CA GLN A 67 11.36 5.03 2.65
C GLN A 67 12.17 3.81 3.07
N VAL A 68 12.26 2.82 2.18
CA VAL A 68 13.12 1.66 2.36
C VAL A 68 13.99 1.53 1.10
N GLU A 69 15.29 1.54 1.30
CA GLU A 69 16.25 1.36 0.20
C GLU A 69 16.89 -0.01 0.26
N THR A 70 16.99 -0.64 -0.90
CA THR A 70 17.76 -1.88 -1.08
C THR A 70 18.77 -1.66 -2.19
N ASP A 71 19.59 -2.66 -2.50
CA ASP A 71 20.54 -2.55 -3.60
C ASP A 71 19.86 -2.37 -4.96
N GLU A 72 18.61 -2.83 -5.10
CA GLU A 72 17.87 -2.81 -6.36
C GLU A 72 16.79 -1.74 -6.40
N TYR A 73 16.22 -1.38 -5.24
CA TYR A 73 15.02 -0.55 -5.18
C TYR A 73 15.15 0.58 -4.17
N ASP A 74 14.55 1.70 -4.54
CA ASP A 74 14.23 2.81 -3.65
C ASP A 74 12.71 2.85 -3.55
N ILE A 75 12.18 2.42 -2.41
CA ILE A 75 10.73 2.30 -2.21
C ILE A 75 10.27 3.40 -1.30
N GLN A 76 9.38 4.24 -1.82
CA GLN A 76 8.78 5.32 -1.04
C GLN A 76 7.33 5.00 -0.72
N PHE A 77 6.99 5.11 0.56
CA PHE A 77 5.68 4.78 1.08
C PHE A 77 4.91 6.06 1.41
N TYR A 78 3.70 6.15 0.92
CA TYR A 78 2.82 7.30 1.10
C TYR A 78 1.54 6.91 1.80
N LEU A 79 1.05 7.79 2.67
CA LEU A 79 -0.29 7.66 3.22
C LEU A 79 -1.28 8.06 2.14
N VAL A 80 -2.30 7.24 1.93
CA VAL A 80 -3.34 7.49 0.94
C VAL A 80 -4.71 7.36 1.57
N GLU A 81 -5.68 8.09 1.01
CA GLU A 81 -7.09 7.94 1.33
C GLU A 81 -7.82 7.55 0.06
N LEU A 82 -8.84 6.75 0.18
CA LEU A 82 -9.71 6.47 -0.95
C LEU A 82 -10.62 7.68 -1.17
N ASN A 83 -10.83 8.03 -2.45
CA ASN A 83 -11.71 9.14 -2.79
C ASN A 83 -13.13 8.86 -2.31
N ASP A 84 -13.90 9.94 -2.10
CA ASP A 84 -15.27 9.85 -1.61
C ASP A 84 -16.16 8.92 -2.44
N GLY A 85 -15.86 8.80 -3.72
CA GLY A 85 -16.61 7.93 -4.63
C GLY A 85 -16.42 6.44 -4.40
N TRP A 86 -15.44 6.02 -3.61
CA TRP A 86 -15.20 4.59 -3.42
C TRP A 86 -16.39 3.88 -2.76
N LEU A 87 -17.12 4.59 -1.90
CA LEU A 87 -18.32 4.05 -1.28
C LEU A 87 -19.42 3.77 -2.31
N ASP A 88 -19.43 4.54 -3.39
CA ASP A 88 -20.42 4.40 -4.46
C ASP A 88 -20.03 3.30 -5.45
N ILE A 89 -18.73 3.10 -5.66
CA ILE A 89 -18.21 2.11 -6.61
C ILE A 89 -17.81 0.80 -5.93
N GLY A 90 -17.89 0.75 -4.61
CA GLY A 90 -17.54 -0.43 -3.83
C GLY A 90 -16.12 -0.41 -3.29
N GLU A 91 -15.75 -1.46 -2.60
CA GLU A 91 -14.45 -1.61 -2.01
C GLU A 91 -13.39 -1.89 -3.08
N PRO A 92 -12.10 -1.59 -2.80
CA PRO A 92 -11.01 -1.99 -3.69
C PRO A 92 -11.07 -3.49 -3.99
N ILE A 93 -10.83 -3.86 -5.23
CA ILE A 93 -10.90 -5.25 -5.69
C ILE A 93 -9.53 -5.74 -6.14
N ALA A 94 -9.31 -7.06 -6.01
CA ALA A 94 -8.08 -7.68 -6.44
C ALA A 94 -8.10 -7.88 -7.96
N LYS A 95 -7.42 -7.02 -8.71
CA LYS A 95 -7.28 -7.16 -10.17
C LYS A 95 -6.00 -7.88 -10.53
N GLU A 96 -4.90 -7.59 -9.85
CA GLU A 96 -3.58 -8.20 -10.08
C GLU A 96 -3.12 -9.05 -8.91
N HIS A 97 -3.63 -8.78 -7.70
CA HIS A 97 -3.37 -9.60 -6.53
C HIS A 97 -4.30 -10.81 -6.47
N VAL A 98 -3.88 -11.86 -5.78
CA VAL A 98 -4.73 -13.03 -5.52
C VAL A 98 -5.87 -12.67 -4.59
N ASP A 99 -5.61 -11.76 -3.65
CA ASP A 99 -6.58 -11.30 -2.66
C ASP A 99 -6.21 -9.88 -2.21
N VAL A 100 -7.19 -9.15 -1.73
CA VAL A 100 -7.01 -7.83 -1.12
C VAL A 100 -7.76 -7.84 0.19
N ARG A 101 -7.13 -7.36 1.26
CA ARG A 101 -7.69 -7.49 2.59
C ARG A 101 -7.38 -6.29 3.47
N TRP A 102 -8.36 -5.87 4.25
CA TRP A 102 -8.15 -4.95 5.35
C TRP A 102 -7.62 -5.75 6.54
N VAL A 103 -6.46 -5.36 7.05
CA VAL A 103 -5.78 -6.06 8.14
C VAL A 103 -5.58 -5.08 9.29
N ALA A 104 -6.01 -5.48 10.48
CA ALA A 104 -5.76 -4.67 11.68
C ALA A 104 -4.25 -4.48 11.85
N ILE A 105 -3.82 -3.25 12.11
CA ILE A 105 -2.38 -2.94 12.23
C ILE A 105 -1.74 -3.81 13.31
N GLY A 106 -2.45 -4.09 14.41
CA GLY A 106 -1.96 -4.97 15.47
C GLY A 106 -1.75 -6.43 15.04
N ASP A 107 -2.32 -6.84 13.90
CA ASP A 107 -2.21 -8.21 13.39
C ASP A 107 -1.21 -8.36 12.23
N LEU A 108 -0.51 -7.29 11.85
CA LEU A 108 0.41 -7.31 10.71
C LEU A 108 1.51 -8.37 10.84
N ASP A 109 1.96 -8.64 12.05
CA ASP A 109 2.99 -9.65 12.32
C ASP A 109 2.51 -11.09 12.07
N LYS A 110 1.20 -11.30 11.91
CA LYS A 110 0.62 -12.60 11.58
C LYS A 110 0.60 -12.88 10.08
N TYR A 111 0.99 -11.91 9.26
CA TYR A 111 0.97 -12.00 7.81
C TYR A 111 2.40 -12.10 7.28
N GLN A 112 2.61 -13.00 6.32
CA GLN A 112 3.92 -13.11 5.66
C GLN A 112 4.05 -11.99 4.63
N MET A 113 4.80 -10.96 4.96
CA MET A 113 4.99 -9.79 4.11
C MET A 113 6.32 -9.85 3.37
N LEU A 114 6.42 -9.09 2.28
CA LEU A 114 7.72 -8.82 1.66
C LEU A 114 8.64 -8.19 2.70
N ASP A 115 9.93 -8.55 2.67
CA ASP A 115 10.91 -8.07 3.66
C ASP A 115 10.92 -6.55 3.77
N THR A 116 10.86 -5.85 2.64
CA THR A 116 10.85 -4.38 2.62
C THR A 116 9.61 -3.80 3.29
N ASN A 117 8.50 -4.54 3.27
CA ASN A 117 7.24 -4.11 3.86
C ASN A 117 7.15 -4.43 5.36
N THR A 118 7.90 -5.43 5.83
CA THR A 118 7.93 -5.79 7.25
C THR A 118 8.41 -4.64 8.12
N LEU A 119 9.43 -3.92 7.67
CA LEU A 119 9.94 -2.76 8.41
C LEU A 119 8.87 -1.66 8.54
N VAL A 120 8.10 -1.47 7.47
CA VAL A 120 7.02 -0.47 7.47
C VAL A 120 5.87 -0.91 8.37
N ALA A 121 5.56 -2.21 8.39
CA ALA A 121 4.54 -2.76 9.28
C ALA A 121 4.91 -2.51 10.76
N GLU A 122 6.16 -2.71 11.12
CA GLU A 122 6.65 -2.43 12.48
C GLU A 122 6.52 -0.94 12.83
N LEU A 123 6.85 -0.07 11.90
CA LEU A 123 6.74 1.38 12.08
C LEU A 123 5.28 1.78 12.28
N LEU A 124 4.36 1.21 11.51
CA LEU A 124 2.93 1.46 11.67
C LEU A 124 2.43 1.03 13.05
N GLN A 125 2.91 -0.12 13.54
CA GLN A 125 2.54 -0.58 14.89
C GLN A 125 3.02 0.40 15.95
N ASP A 126 4.22 0.95 15.80
CA ASP A 126 4.74 1.96 16.71
C ASP A 126 3.92 3.25 16.66
N ASP A 127 3.48 3.67 15.47
CA ASP A 127 2.78 4.94 15.30
C ASP A 127 1.29 4.87 15.62
N TYR A 128 0.64 3.72 15.45
CA TYR A 128 -0.81 3.59 15.54
C TYR A 128 -1.30 2.73 16.70
N LEU A 129 -0.42 2.13 17.44
CA LEU A 129 -0.74 1.35 18.64
C LEU A 129 -0.07 1.95 19.90
#